data_22401c3b44e6d45f4d8330ddb0a98245
#
_entry.id   22401c3b44e6d45f4d8330ddb0a98245
#
_cell.length_a   1.000
_cell.length_b   1.000
_cell.length_c   1.000
_cell.angle_alpha   90.00
_cell.angle_beta   90.00
_cell.angle_gamma   90.00
#
_symmetry.space_group_name_H-M   'P 1'
#
loop_
_entity.id
_entity.type
_entity.pdbx_description
1 polymer ?
#
loop_
_entity_poly.entity_id
_entity_poly.type
_entity_poly.pdbx_seq_one_letter_code
_entity_poly.pdbx_strand_id
1 'polypeptide(L)'
;MQSKQYFSLEPARFKLDGGAMFGIIPKPLWNKVHPADELNRIELALRLVLIKDATGTSRKNILIDTGIGDYHGQKWDERFGVVGKPSPLELALEEAGLKPEDITDLIISHLHFDHVGGIGKMVDGKIEPVLKKATVHLHKKHYEYSHHPTDRDAGSFQIEYFEPVIKWYQDHNQVHFVDGMEGEIFPGMKFKCSMGHTPYLLHAYDDKIIYMADLIPTSNHVHIPWVMGYDISPGVTTEDKKVFLDFIEKKGLTMIFEHDPLFYGSTVIKNVRGEFTCGQKLNYTDKTAYSIL
;
A
#
# COMPACT_ATOMS: atom_id res chain seq x y z
N MET A 1 3.77 -19.12 -23.42
CA MET A 1 3.01 -19.43 -22.20
C MET A 1 2.41 -18.11 -21.69
N GLN A 2 1.12 -18.11 -21.37
CA GLN A 2 0.50 -16.97 -20.70
C GLN A 2 1.09 -16.88 -19.28
N SER A 3 1.57 -15.72 -18.86
CA SER A 3 2.24 -15.53 -17.58
C SER A 3 1.75 -14.27 -16.90
N LYS A 4 1.90 -14.20 -15.58
CA LYS A 4 1.80 -12.96 -14.82
C LYS A 4 3.08 -12.15 -14.96
N GLN A 5 2.94 -10.85 -15.11
CA GLN A 5 4.03 -9.86 -15.06
C GLN A 5 3.74 -8.89 -13.93
N TYR A 6 4.75 -8.60 -13.13
CA TYR A 6 4.64 -7.75 -11.96
C TYR A 6 5.43 -6.47 -12.18
N PHE A 7 4.83 -5.34 -11.83
CA PHE A 7 5.45 -4.02 -11.94
C PHE A 7 5.31 -3.30 -10.60
N SER A 8 6.38 -2.63 -10.20
CA SER A 8 6.30 -1.58 -9.21
C SER A 8 5.95 -0.27 -9.92
N LEU A 9 4.95 0.42 -9.41
CA LEU A 9 4.65 1.80 -9.79
C LEU A 9 4.96 2.69 -8.59
N GLU A 10 5.68 3.78 -8.80
CA GLU A 10 6.00 4.76 -7.77
C GLU A 10 5.62 6.15 -8.26
N PRO A 11 4.29 6.45 -8.28
CA PRO A 11 3.76 7.68 -8.88
C PRO A 11 4.18 8.94 -8.11
N ALA A 12 4.45 8.82 -6.81
CA ALA A 12 4.83 9.92 -5.96
C ALA A 12 5.71 9.47 -4.79
N ARG A 13 6.31 10.43 -4.12
CA ARG A 13 6.96 10.32 -2.81
C ARG A 13 6.39 11.36 -1.87
N PHE A 14 6.48 11.11 -0.59
CA PHE A 14 6.05 12.04 0.43
C PHE A 14 6.90 11.91 1.69
N LYS A 15 6.62 12.71 2.71
CA LYS A 15 7.38 12.71 3.95
C LYS A 15 6.47 12.70 5.14
N LEU A 16 6.80 11.86 6.12
CA LEU A 16 6.19 11.83 7.44
C LEU A 16 7.22 12.00 8.54
N ASP A 17 6.78 12.37 9.75
CA ASP A 17 7.65 12.46 10.92
C ASP A 17 8.32 11.12 11.21
N GLY A 18 9.65 11.12 11.30
CA GLY A 18 10.42 9.90 11.52
C GLY A 18 10.18 9.29 12.90
N GLY A 19 9.87 10.10 13.92
CA GLY A 19 9.49 9.59 15.23
C GLY A 19 8.16 8.86 15.20
N ALA A 20 7.20 9.38 14.44
CA ALA A 20 5.91 8.70 14.23
C ALA A 20 6.06 7.42 13.41
N MET A 21 6.92 7.42 12.38
CA MET A 21 7.17 6.21 11.57
C MET A 21 7.89 5.09 12.33
N PHE A 22 8.68 5.41 13.34
CA PHE A 22 9.46 4.42 14.09
C PHE A 22 9.00 4.22 15.55
N GLY A 23 7.95 4.94 15.99
CA GLY A 23 7.30 4.76 17.28
C GLY A 23 8.28 4.87 18.46
N ILE A 24 8.44 3.76 19.20
CA ILE A 24 9.30 3.73 20.39
C ILE A 24 10.79 3.62 20.10
N ILE A 25 11.20 3.45 18.83
CA ILE A 25 12.61 3.30 18.47
C ILE A 25 13.31 4.64 18.59
N PRO A 26 14.42 4.75 19.35
CA PRO A 26 15.16 6.00 19.51
C PRO A 26 15.69 6.57 18.19
N LYS A 27 15.56 7.90 18.01
CA LYS A 27 16.07 8.61 16.81
C LYS A 27 17.50 8.26 16.42
N PRO A 28 18.50 8.13 17.34
CA PRO A 28 19.85 7.75 16.97
C PRO A 28 19.97 6.39 16.27
N LEU A 29 18.96 5.53 16.35
CA LEU A 29 18.94 4.24 15.68
C LEU A 29 18.26 4.35 14.29
N TRP A 30 17.03 4.82 14.23
CA TRP A 30 16.30 4.88 12.95
C TRP A 30 16.85 5.95 11.99
N ASN A 31 17.39 7.05 12.48
CA ASN A 31 17.94 8.11 11.63
C ASN A 31 19.21 7.69 10.86
N LYS A 32 19.84 6.59 11.25
CA LYS A 32 20.98 6.00 10.50
C LYS A 32 20.52 5.32 9.20
N VAL A 33 19.30 4.84 9.20
CA VAL A 33 18.74 4.06 8.07
C VAL A 33 17.73 4.87 7.26
N HIS A 34 17.06 5.84 7.88
CA HIS A 34 16.18 6.81 7.27
C HIS A 34 16.53 8.23 7.76
N PRO A 35 17.48 8.92 7.13
CA PRO A 35 17.87 10.26 7.54
C PRO A 35 16.69 11.24 7.46
N ALA A 36 16.44 11.95 8.56
CA ALA A 36 15.39 12.95 8.64
C ALA A 36 15.88 14.31 8.14
N ASP A 37 14.94 15.09 7.57
CA ASP A 37 15.14 16.51 7.26
C ASP A 37 15.07 17.38 8.53
N GLU A 38 15.19 18.71 8.35
CA GLU A 38 15.17 19.70 9.45
C GLU A 38 13.85 19.70 10.23
N LEU A 39 12.75 19.25 9.61
CA LEU A 39 11.43 19.10 10.24
C LEU A 39 11.20 17.71 10.83
N ASN A 40 12.25 16.91 11.01
CA ASN A 40 12.20 15.53 11.49
C ASN A 40 11.44 14.56 10.57
N ARG A 41 11.22 14.92 9.31
CA ARG A 41 10.50 14.08 8.34
C ARG A 41 11.47 13.19 7.58
N ILE A 42 11.06 11.96 7.34
CA ILE A 42 11.77 11.00 6.47
C ILE A 42 11.06 10.87 5.14
N GLU A 43 11.81 10.57 4.08
CA GLU A 43 11.25 10.29 2.77
C GLU A 43 10.65 8.88 2.72
N LEU A 44 9.47 8.78 2.11
CA LEU A 44 8.71 7.55 1.92
C LEU A 44 8.30 7.43 0.45
N ALA A 45 8.37 6.23 -0.09
CA ALA A 45 7.77 5.90 -1.37
C ALA A 45 6.24 5.77 -1.22
N LEU A 46 5.53 6.00 -2.31
CA LEU A 46 4.12 5.65 -2.48
C LEU A 46 4.06 4.57 -3.57
N ARG A 47 4.43 3.36 -3.18
CA ARG A 47 4.59 2.25 -4.13
C ARG A 47 3.33 1.46 -4.26
N LEU A 48 2.90 1.31 -5.51
CA LEU A 48 1.77 0.48 -5.92
C LEU A 48 2.30 -0.77 -6.63
N VAL A 49 1.47 -1.80 -6.66
CA VAL A 49 1.79 -3.01 -7.44
C VAL A 49 0.79 -3.15 -8.58
N LEU A 50 1.31 -3.25 -9.81
CA LEU A 50 0.53 -3.60 -10.98
C LEU A 50 0.86 -5.04 -11.41
N ILE A 51 -0.17 -5.88 -11.55
CA ILE A 51 -0.04 -7.26 -12.06
C ILE A 51 -0.80 -7.35 -13.38
N LYS A 52 -0.06 -7.62 -14.48
CA LYS A 52 -0.65 -7.97 -15.77
C LYS A 52 -0.79 -9.49 -15.83
N ASP A 53 -2.00 -9.98 -15.65
CA ASP A 53 -2.30 -11.43 -15.62
C ASP A 53 -2.95 -11.88 -16.92
N ALA A 54 -2.24 -12.72 -17.66
CA ALA A 54 -2.71 -13.35 -18.88
C ALA A 54 -2.91 -14.87 -18.72
N THR A 55 -2.95 -15.40 -17.49
CA THR A 55 -3.07 -16.84 -17.24
C THR A 55 -4.49 -17.38 -17.36
N GLY A 56 -5.49 -16.52 -17.17
CA GLY A 56 -6.91 -16.86 -17.28
C GLY A 56 -7.49 -16.79 -18.69
N THR A 57 -8.79 -16.96 -18.79
CA THR A 57 -9.56 -16.83 -20.06
C THR A 57 -9.72 -15.37 -20.50
N SER A 58 -9.65 -14.43 -19.56
CA SER A 58 -9.62 -12.98 -19.80
C SER A 58 -8.36 -12.38 -19.18
N ARG A 59 -7.75 -11.43 -19.89
CA ARG A 59 -6.63 -10.66 -19.35
C ARG A 59 -7.11 -9.78 -18.21
N LYS A 60 -6.35 -9.74 -17.11
CA LYS A 60 -6.56 -8.84 -15.98
C LYS A 60 -5.36 -7.90 -15.83
N ASN A 61 -5.65 -6.63 -15.57
CA ASN A 61 -4.67 -5.68 -15.09
C ASN A 61 -5.11 -5.27 -13.67
N ILE A 62 -4.41 -5.81 -12.69
CA ILE A 62 -4.75 -5.70 -11.26
C ILE A 62 -3.84 -4.65 -10.65
N LEU A 63 -4.41 -3.62 -10.06
CA LEU A 63 -3.68 -2.61 -9.31
C LEU A 63 -3.92 -2.81 -7.80
N ILE A 64 -2.88 -2.70 -7.00
CA ILE A 64 -2.97 -2.71 -5.53
C ILE A 64 -2.61 -1.32 -5.03
N ASP A 65 -3.55 -0.68 -4.34
CA ASP A 65 -3.59 0.70 -3.88
C ASP A 65 -3.50 1.76 -4.99
N THR A 66 -3.64 3.03 -4.64
CA THR A 66 -3.69 4.16 -5.58
C THR A 66 -2.77 5.32 -5.19
N GLY A 67 -2.12 5.25 -4.03
CA GLY A 67 -1.27 6.33 -3.50
C GLY A 67 -2.07 7.52 -2.99
N ILE A 68 -1.41 8.69 -2.96
CA ILE A 68 -1.88 9.88 -2.23
C ILE A 68 -2.84 10.78 -3.03
N GLY A 69 -2.90 10.64 -4.37
CA GLY A 69 -3.65 11.57 -5.21
C GLY A 69 -2.99 12.94 -5.36
N ASP A 70 -3.66 13.88 -6.05
CA ASP A 70 -3.10 15.20 -6.41
C ASP A 70 -4.05 16.39 -6.15
N TYR A 71 -5.14 16.19 -5.44
CA TYR A 71 -6.23 17.17 -5.26
C TYR A 71 -6.24 17.89 -3.92
N HIS A 72 -5.27 17.63 -3.05
CA HIS A 72 -5.23 18.23 -1.70
C HIS A 72 -4.77 19.69 -1.68
N GLY A 73 -4.11 20.16 -2.73
CA GLY A 73 -3.62 21.53 -2.90
C GLY A 73 -2.25 21.79 -2.27
N GLN A 74 -1.63 22.89 -2.70
CA GLN A 74 -0.22 23.20 -2.46
C GLN A 74 0.17 23.18 -0.97
N LYS A 75 -0.63 23.78 -0.09
CA LYS A 75 -0.31 23.85 1.34
C LYS A 75 -0.21 22.48 2.01
N TRP A 76 -1.05 21.56 1.56
CA TRP A 76 -1.06 20.18 2.04
C TRP A 76 0.16 19.41 1.49
N ASP A 77 0.46 19.60 0.21
CA ASP A 77 1.62 18.97 -0.44
C ASP A 77 2.95 19.44 0.18
N GLU A 78 3.07 20.74 0.50
CA GLU A 78 4.24 21.29 1.20
C GLU A 78 4.39 20.68 2.60
N ARG A 79 3.29 20.51 3.33
CA ARG A 79 3.29 19.89 4.66
C ARG A 79 3.85 18.47 4.62
N PHE A 80 3.43 17.68 3.65
CA PHE A 80 3.85 16.29 3.49
C PHE A 80 5.00 16.12 2.50
N GLY A 81 5.56 17.21 1.98
CA GLY A 81 6.68 17.15 1.04
C GLY A 81 6.39 16.25 -0.17
N VAL A 82 5.16 16.30 -0.68
CA VAL A 82 4.71 15.45 -1.80
C VAL A 82 5.44 15.83 -3.09
N VAL A 83 6.01 14.83 -3.75
CA VAL A 83 6.69 14.95 -5.04
C VAL A 83 6.06 13.98 -6.03
N GLY A 84 5.85 14.39 -7.28
CA GLY A 84 5.23 13.58 -8.32
C GLY A 84 3.84 14.10 -8.68
N LYS A 85 3.76 15.24 -9.35
CA LYS A 85 2.52 15.89 -9.81
C LYS A 85 2.66 16.40 -11.24
N PRO A 86 1.56 16.67 -11.94
CA PRO A 86 0.16 16.34 -11.67
C PRO A 86 -0.22 14.91 -12.04
N SER A 87 -1.37 14.43 -11.52
CA SER A 87 -1.96 13.11 -11.84
C SER A 87 -0.97 11.94 -11.77
N PRO A 88 -0.32 11.73 -10.63
CA PRO A 88 0.80 10.80 -10.53
C PRO A 88 0.44 9.35 -10.88
N LEU A 89 -0.77 8.89 -10.55
CA LEU A 89 -1.22 7.55 -10.89
C LEU A 89 -1.37 7.36 -12.40
N GLU A 90 -1.99 8.31 -13.10
CA GLU A 90 -2.20 8.24 -14.56
C GLU A 90 -0.87 8.19 -15.30
N LEU A 91 0.11 9.01 -14.89
CA LEU A 91 1.46 9.02 -15.46
C LEU A 91 2.19 7.68 -15.22
N ALA A 92 2.09 7.12 -14.01
CA ALA A 92 2.71 5.84 -13.70
C ALA A 92 2.10 4.68 -14.51
N LEU A 93 0.80 4.71 -14.76
CA LEU A 93 0.13 3.74 -15.63
C LEU A 93 0.58 3.90 -17.09
N GLU A 94 0.71 5.14 -17.59
CA GLU A 94 1.20 5.41 -18.95
C GLU A 94 2.63 4.88 -19.15
N GLU A 95 3.52 5.08 -18.19
CA GLU A 95 4.87 4.51 -18.22
C GLU A 95 4.87 2.97 -18.20
N ALA A 96 3.87 2.34 -17.55
CA ALA A 96 3.66 0.91 -17.64
C ALA A 96 2.97 0.45 -18.94
N GLY A 97 2.69 1.38 -19.86
CA GLY A 97 2.01 1.12 -21.13
C GLY A 97 0.53 0.82 -20.99
N LEU A 98 -0.13 1.40 -19.99
CA LEU A 98 -1.57 1.27 -19.72
C LEU A 98 -2.21 2.65 -19.56
N LYS A 99 -3.54 2.66 -19.74
CA LYS A 99 -4.40 3.78 -19.39
C LYS A 99 -5.27 3.42 -18.19
N PRO A 100 -5.87 4.38 -17.49
CA PRO A 100 -6.80 4.10 -16.39
C PRO A 100 -7.91 3.11 -16.75
N GLU A 101 -8.42 3.17 -18.00
CA GLU A 101 -9.47 2.29 -18.50
C GLU A 101 -9.03 0.83 -18.72
N ASP A 102 -7.73 0.56 -18.72
CA ASP A 102 -7.17 -0.79 -18.88
C ASP A 102 -7.13 -1.55 -17.56
N ILE A 103 -7.25 -0.86 -16.42
CA ILE A 103 -7.30 -1.50 -15.10
C ILE A 103 -8.65 -2.19 -14.92
N THR A 104 -8.60 -3.49 -14.66
CA THR A 104 -9.79 -4.34 -14.49
C THR A 104 -10.17 -4.55 -13.04
N ASP A 105 -9.19 -4.57 -12.15
CA ASP A 105 -9.37 -4.83 -10.73
C ASP A 105 -8.48 -3.88 -9.92
N LEU A 106 -9.05 -3.23 -8.92
CA LEU A 106 -8.35 -2.42 -7.93
C LEU A 106 -8.52 -3.06 -6.56
N ILE A 107 -7.43 -3.43 -5.92
CA ILE A 107 -7.43 -3.96 -4.56
C ILE A 107 -6.96 -2.85 -3.63
N ILE A 108 -7.78 -2.44 -2.67
CA ILE A 108 -7.42 -1.46 -1.65
C ILE A 108 -7.00 -2.18 -0.37
N SER A 109 -5.78 -1.94 0.06
CA SER A 109 -5.25 -2.50 1.31
C SER A 109 -5.99 -1.93 2.52
N HIS A 110 -6.09 -0.61 2.58
CA HIS A 110 -6.85 0.13 3.59
C HIS A 110 -7.13 1.58 3.11
N LEU A 111 -7.92 2.33 3.86
CA LEU A 111 -8.49 3.61 3.43
C LEU A 111 -7.77 4.84 4.02
N HIS A 112 -6.49 4.72 4.40
CA HIS A 112 -5.69 5.89 4.73
C HIS A 112 -5.39 6.70 3.47
N PHE A 113 -5.18 8.01 3.64
CA PHE A 113 -5.13 9.00 2.55
C PHE A 113 -4.02 8.73 1.53
N ASP A 114 -2.94 8.11 1.94
CA ASP A 114 -1.77 7.80 1.11
C ASP A 114 -1.85 6.45 0.38
N HIS A 115 -2.90 5.66 0.65
CA HIS A 115 -3.21 4.39 -0.02
C HIS A 115 -4.39 4.52 -0.99
N VAL A 116 -5.46 5.21 -0.56
CA VAL A 116 -6.68 5.34 -1.36
C VAL A 116 -6.80 6.70 -2.05
N GLY A 117 -5.90 7.66 -1.75
CA GLY A 117 -6.03 9.03 -2.23
C GLY A 117 -6.13 9.16 -3.75
N GLY A 118 -5.38 8.36 -4.51
CA GLY A 118 -5.41 8.40 -5.97
C GLY A 118 -6.61 7.71 -6.63
N ILE A 119 -7.58 7.17 -5.86
CA ILE A 119 -8.80 6.56 -6.42
C ILE A 119 -9.67 7.56 -7.18
N GLY A 120 -9.58 8.84 -6.80
CA GLY A 120 -10.31 9.95 -7.40
C GLY A 120 -9.40 11.08 -7.86
N LYS A 121 -9.94 11.95 -8.70
CA LYS A 121 -9.30 13.22 -9.09
C LYS A 121 -10.32 14.35 -9.14
N MET A 122 -9.85 15.58 -8.97
CA MET A 122 -10.70 16.77 -9.04
C MET A 122 -10.97 17.15 -10.51
N VAL A 123 -12.24 17.15 -10.90
CA VAL A 123 -12.71 17.59 -12.22
C VAL A 123 -13.84 18.59 -12.02
N ASP A 124 -13.68 19.82 -12.48
CA ASP A 124 -14.68 20.89 -12.37
C ASP A 124 -15.28 21.05 -10.95
N GLY A 125 -14.43 20.95 -9.92
CA GLY A 125 -14.81 21.08 -8.50
C GLY A 125 -15.53 19.87 -7.90
N LYS A 126 -15.54 18.72 -8.60
CA LYS A 126 -16.07 17.45 -8.10
C LYS A 126 -14.98 16.38 -8.14
N ILE A 127 -15.06 15.43 -7.22
CA ILE A 127 -14.17 14.27 -7.23
C ILE A 127 -14.78 13.20 -8.12
N GLU A 128 -14.04 12.80 -9.16
CA GLU A 128 -14.41 11.75 -10.07
C GLU A 128 -13.51 10.54 -9.96
N PRO A 129 -13.99 9.29 -10.19
CA PRO A 129 -13.15 8.11 -10.23
C PRO A 129 -12.08 8.18 -11.31
N VAL A 130 -10.87 7.77 -11.01
CA VAL A 130 -9.77 7.63 -11.98
C VAL A 130 -9.92 6.33 -12.78
N LEU A 131 -10.23 5.22 -12.12
CA LEU A 131 -10.24 3.88 -12.71
C LEU A 131 -11.67 3.39 -13.01
N LYS A 132 -12.41 4.13 -13.84
CA LYS A 132 -13.86 3.95 -14.05
C LYS A 132 -14.30 2.55 -14.52
N LYS A 133 -13.39 1.70 -15.00
CA LYS A 133 -13.72 0.33 -15.45
C LYS A 133 -13.32 -0.75 -14.47
N ALA A 134 -12.59 -0.40 -13.41
CA ALA A 134 -12.13 -1.37 -12.44
C ALA A 134 -13.26 -1.85 -11.52
N THR A 135 -13.19 -3.11 -11.10
CA THR A 135 -13.89 -3.58 -9.91
C THR A 135 -13.01 -3.30 -8.70
N VAL A 136 -13.54 -2.59 -7.71
CA VAL A 136 -12.85 -2.27 -6.46
C VAL A 136 -13.06 -3.40 -5.46
N HIS A 137 -11.99 -3.98 -4.96
CA HIS A 137 -11.99 -5.01 -3.92
C HIS A 137 -11.53 -4.38 -2.62
N LEU A 138 -12.35 -4.44 -1.59
CA LEU A 138 -12.16 -3.77 -0.31
C LEU A 138 -12.69 -4.63 0.83
N HIS A 139 -12.02 -4.64 1.99
CA HIS A 139 -12.51 -5.38 3.14
C HIS A 139 -13.71 -4.67 3.76
N LYS A 140 -14.85 -5.39 3.89
CA LYS A 140 -16.13 -4.85 4.37
C LYS A 140 -16.01 -4.16 5.72
N LYS A 141 -15.42 -4.84 6.69
CA LYS A 141 -15.29 -4.31 8.06
C LYS A 141 -14.29 -3.17 8.17
N HIS A 142 -13.27 -3.12 7.28
CA HIS A 142 -12.39 -1.96 7.21
C HIS A 142 -13.13 -0.74 6.67
N TYR A 143 -13.95 -0.90 5.63
CA TYR A 143 -14.81 0.16 5.13
C TYR A 143 -15.80 0.66 6.19
N GLU A 144 -16.44 -0.25 6.95
CA GLU A 144 -17.29 0.13 8.08
C GLU A 144 -16.51 0.90 9.16
N TYR A 145 -15.28 0.44 9.50
CA TYR A 145 -14.41 1.09 10.47
C TYR A 145 -14.00 2.50 10.03
N SER A 146 -13.68 2.72 8.76
CA SER A 146 -13.24 4.02 8.24
C SER A 146 -14.26 5.15 8.45
N HIS A 147 -15.54 4.82 8.64
CA HIS A 147 -16.61 5.79 8.96
C HIS A 147 -16.75 6.07 10.46
N HIS A 148 -16.16 5.26 11.30
CA HIS A 148 -16.19 5.37 12.75
C HIS A 148 -14.80 5.08 13.37
N PRO A 149 -13.73 5.76 12.87
CA PRO A 149 -12.39 5.54 13.39
C PRO A 149 -12.27 6.04 14.84
N THR A 150 -11.18 5.67 15.51
CA THR A 150 -10.87 6.27 16.81
C THR A 150 -10.32 7.67 16.63
N ASP A 151 -10.36 8.50 17.70
CA ASP A 151 -9.75 9.85 17.69
C ASP A 151 -8.26 9.82 17.33
N ARG A 152 -7.60 8.68 17.54
CA ARG A 152 -6.18 8.48 17.25
C ARG A 152 -5.88 8.45 15.75
N ASP A 153 -6.70 7.78 14.97
CA ASP A 153 -6.47 7.53 13.54
C ASP A 153 -7.47 8.22 12.60
N ALA A 154 -8.45 8.94 13.15
CA ALA A 154 -9.44 9.68 12.37
C ALA A 154 -8.81 10.62 11.33
N GLY A 155 -7.67 11.23 11.66
CA GLY A 155 -6.95 12.13 10.74
C GLY A 155 -6.32 11.43 9.53
N SER A 156 -6.21 10.11 9.54
CA SER A 156 -5.72 9.31 8.40
C SER A 156 -6.81 8.99 7.38
N PHE A 157 -8.09 9.05 7.79
CA PHE A 157 -9.24 8.79 6.94
C PHE A 157 -9.82 10.11 6.43
N GLN A 158 -9.61 10.38 5.15
CA GLN A 158 -10.18 11.58 4.49
C GLN A 158 -11.45 11.20 3.73
N ILE A 159 -12.52 10.92 4.48
CA ILE A 159 -13.79 10.38 3.96
C ILE A 159 -14.35 11.26 2.84
N GLU A 160 -14.26 12.59 2.98
CA GLU A 160 -14.73 13.54 1.99
C GLU A 160 -14.13 13.37 0.60
N TYR A 161 -12.96 12.70 0.50
CA TYR A 161 -12.30 12.46 -0.77
C TYR A 161 -12.57 11.07 -1.35
N PHE A 162 -12.51 10.01 -0.56
CA PHE A 162 -12.68 8.66 -1.10
C PHE A 162 -14.16 8.20 -1.16
N GLU A 163 -14.99 8.64 -0.21
CA GLU A 163 -16.37 8.16 -0.12
C GLU A 163 -17.23 8.48 -1.35
N PRO A 164 -17.17 9.69 -1.94
CA PRO A 164 -17.91 9.96 -3.18
C PRO A 164 -17.53 9.00 -4.30
N VAL A 165 -16.27 8.59 -4.37
CA VAL A 165 -15.74 7.67 -5.38
C VAL A 165 -16.18 6.24 -5.10
N ILE A 166 -16.04 5.75 -3.86
CA ILE A 166 -16.53 4.41 -3.49
C ILE A 166 -18.03 4.29 -3.73
N LYS A 167 -18.80 5.33 -3.41
CA LYS A 167 -20.22 5.38 -3.68
C LYS A 167 -20.54 5.31 -5.17
N TRP A 168 -19.77 6.02 -5.99
CA TRP A 168 -19.89 5.93 -7.44
C TRP A 168 -19.69 4.48 -7.93
N TYR A 169 -18.66 3.76 -7.44
CA TYR A 169 -18.44 2.35 -7.77
C TYR A 169 -19.59 1.45 -7.27
N GLN A 170 -20.14 1.70 -6.09
CA GLN A 170 -21.29 0.95 -5.57
C GLN A 170 -22.51 1.12 -6.47
N ASP A 171 -22.82 2.36 -6.89
CA ASP A 171 -23.94 2.68 -7.78
C ASP A 171 -23.81 2.02 -9.16
N HIS A 172 -22.57 1.69 -9.57
CA HIS A 172 -22.26 0.99 -10.82
C HIS A 172 -22.08 -0.52 -10.66
N ASN A 173 -22.32 -1.08 -9.46
CA ASN A 173 -22.09 -2.50 -9.12
C ASN A 173 -20.64 -2.94 -9.35
N GLN A 174 -19.68 -2.07 -9.09
CA GLN A 174 -18.23 -2.27 -9.27
C GLN A 174 -17.48 -2.37 -7.94
N VAL A 175 -18.15 -2.63 -6.81
CA VAL A 175 -17.50 -2.91 -5.52
C VAL A 175 -17.72 -4.37 -5.15
N HIS A 176 -16.62 -5.04 -4.83
CA HIS A 176 -16.62 -6.38 -4.26
C HIS A 176 -16.06 -6.32 -2.84
N PHE A 177 -16.94 -6.42 -1.85
CA PHE A 177 -16.54 -6.50 -0.46
C PHE A 177 -16.11 -7.92 -0.11
N VAL A 178 -14.84 -8.07 0.34
CA VAL A 178 -14.37 -9.28 0.97
C VAL A 178 -14.61 -9.23 2.49
N ASP A 179 -14.69 -10.38 3.14
CA ASP A 179 -14.91 -10.51 4.59
C ASP A 179 -14.06 -11.65 5.16
N GLY A 180 -13.86 -11.65 6.49
CA GLY A 180 -13.02 -12.63 7.19
C GLY A 180 -11.57 -12.18 7.32
N MET A 181 -10.78 -12.99 8.03
CA MET A 181 -9.36 -12.68 8.27
C MET A 181 -8.43 -13.12 7.13
N GLU A 182 -8.90 -14.01 6.28
CA GLU A 182 -8.19 -14.51 5.09
C GLU A 182 -9.20 -15.13 4.13
N GLY A 183 -8.84 -15.17 2.84
CA GLY A 183 -9.69 -15.74 1.82
C GLY A 183 -9.15 -15.51 0.41
N GLU A 184 -10.03 -15.72 -0.56
CA GLU A 184 -9.76 -15.45 -1.95
C GLU A 184 -10.55 -14.21 -2.40
N ILE A 185 -9.88 -13.26 -3.05
CA ILE A 185 -10.52 -12.08 -3.65
C ILE A 185 -11.19 -12.50 -4.96
N PHE A 186 -10.42 -13.19 -5.79
CA PHE A 186 -10.84 -13.86 -7.03
C PHE A 186 -9.80 -14.94 -7.38
N PRO A 187 -10.08 -15.88 -8.31
CA PRO A 187 -9.17 -16.98 -8.64
C PRO A 187 -7.73 -16.52 -8.90
N GLY A 188 -6.79 -17.02 -8.08
CA GLY A 188 -5.37 -16.70 -8.16
C GLY A 188 -4.92 -15.43 -7.45
N MET A 189 -5.82 -14.74 -6.73
CA MET A 189 -5.51 -13.62 -5.84
C MET A 189 -6.20 -13.81 -4.49
N LYS A 190 -5.41 -13.86 -3.43
CA LYS A 190 -5.84 -14.12 -2.05
C LYS A 190 -5.55 -12.94 -1.15
N PHE A 191 -6.14 -12.94 0.03
CA PHE A 191 -5.85 -11.94 1.05
C PHE A 191 -5.68 -12.56 2.44
N LYS A 192 -4.98 -11.85 3.29
CA LYS A 192 -4.87 -12.06 4.74
C LYS A 192 -4.92 -10.71 5.41
N CYS A 193 -5.59 -10.61 6.57
CA CYS A 193 -5.73 -9.34 7.28
C CYS A 193 -4.81 -9.28 8.51
N SER A 194 -4.31 -8.06 8.81
CA SER A 194 -3.72 -7.68 10.08
C SER A 194 -4.61 -6.70 10.82
N MET A 195 -4.40 -6.52 12.13
CA MET A 195 -5.30 -5.74 12.99
C MET A 195 -4.59 -4.61 13.75
N GLY A 196 -3.25 -4.58 13.69
CA GLY A 196 -2.47 -3.71 14.56
C GLY A 196 -2.34 -2.28 14.07
N HIS A 197 -2.12 -2.06 12.76
CA HIS A 197 -2.03 -0.73 12.16
C HIS A 197 -3.41 -0.08 12.07
N THR A 198 -4.32 -0.73 11.40
CA THR A 198 -5.75 -0.39 11.36
C THR A 198 -6.56 -1.69 11.25
N PRO A 199 -7.79 -1.77 11.78
CA PRO A 199 -8.58 -3.00 11.72
C PRO A 199 -8.81 -3.48 10.28
N TYR A 200 -8.56 -4.77 10.07
CA TYR A 200 -8.75 -5.44 8.78
C TYR A 200 -7.93 -4.85 7.63
N LEU A 201 -6.70 -4.40 7.93
CA LEU A 201 -5.72 -4.08 6.89
C LEU A 201 -5.51 -5.30 6.00
N LEU A 202 -5.83 -5.18 4.71
CA LEU A 202 -5.82 -6.27 3.74
C LEU A 202 -4.46 -6.38 3.06
N HIS A 203 -3.84 -7.55 3.14
CA HIS A 203 -2.60 -7.89 2.44
C HIS A 203 -2.93 -8.83 1.28
N ALA A 204 -2.96 -8.28 0.06
CA ALA A 204 -3.16 -9.09 -1.14
C ALA A 204 -1.90 -9.91 -1.44
N TYR A 205 -2.10 -11.19 -1.82
CA TYR A 205 -1.00 -12.07 -2.20
C TYR A 205 -1.42 -13.10 -3.23
N ASP A 206 -0.43 -13.56 -3.98
CA ASP A 206 -0.58 -14.71 -4.87
C ASP A 206 0.51 -15.79 -4.58
N ASP A 207 0.96 -16.52 -5.58
CA ASP A 207 1.99 -17.54 -5.43
C ASP A 207 3.43 -17.01 -5.43
N LYS A 208 3.63 -15.70 -5.66
CA LYS A 208 4.96 -15.09 -5.75
C LYS A 208 5.16 -13.93 -4.79
N ILE A 209 4.17 -13.06 -4.63
CA ILE A 209 4.30 -11.83 -3.85
C ILE A 209 3.24 -11.72 -2.76
N ILE A 210 3.54 -10.90 -1.76
CA ILE A 210 2.58 -10.36 -0.80
C ILE A 210 2.83 -8.86 -0.63
N TYR A 211 1.77 -8.06 -0.71
CA TYR A 211 1.83 -6.63 -0.49
C TYR A 211 1.71 -6.32 1.00
N MET A 212 2.74 -5.69 1.57
CA MET A 212 2.82 -5.51 3.02
C MET A 212 2.12 -4.27 3.53
N ALA A 213 1.84 -3.30 2.65
CA ALA A 213 1.25 -2.03 3.07
C ALA A 213 1.87 -1.55 4.40
N ASP A 214 1.07 -1.13 5.37
CA ASP A 214 1.52 -0.56 6.63
C ASP A 214 1.73 -1.53 7.80
N LEU A 215 1.64 -2.83 7.56
CA LEU A 215 2.13 -3.81 8.53
C LEU A 215 3.67 -3.84 8.59
N ILE A 216 4.31 -3.79 7.43
CA ILE A 216 5.77 -3.72 7.26
C ILE A 216 6.06 -2.71 6.13
N PRO A 217 5.95 -1.39 6.41
CA PRO A 217 6.03 -0.37 5.36
C PRO A 217 7.42 -0.24 4.75
N THR A 218 8.49 -0.56 5.49
CA THR A 218 9.87 -0.53 5.00
C THR A 218 10.65 -1.78 5.41
N SER A 219 11.79 -2.02 4.75
CA SER A 219 12.68 -3.14 5.07
C SER A 219 13.18 -3.14 6.52
N ASN A 220 13.22 -1.99 7.17
CA ASN A 220 13.65 -1.87 8.57
C ASN A 220 12.53 -2.30 9.54
N HIS A 221 11.26 -2.17 9.14
CA HIS A 221 10.12 -2.65 9.91
C HIS A 221 9.96 -4.18 9.91
N VAL A 222 10.81 -4.93 9.22
CA VAL A 222 10.88 -6.39 9.37
C VAL A 222 11.29 -6.79 10.80
N HIS A 223 12.11 -5.98 11.47
CA HIS A 223 12.41 -6.17 12.90
C HIS A 223 11.13 -6.03 13.73
N ILE A 224 10.79 -7.07 14.49
CA ILE A 224 9.51 -7.16 15.21
C ILE A 224 9.20 -5.91 16.06
N PRO A 225 10.10 -5.38 16.92
CA PRO A 225 9.78 -4.21 17.76
C PRO A 225 9.72 -2.87 16.99
N TRP A 226 10.10 -2.85 15.72
CA TRP A 226 10.03 -1.64 14.90
C TRP A 226 8.62 -1.50 14.33
N VAL A 227 7.75 -0.83 15.08
CA VAL A 227 6.35 -0.55 14.75
C VAL A 227 6.11 0.95 14.70
N MET A 228 5.04 1.38 14.05
CA MET A 228 4.76 2.79 13.91
C MET A 228 4.00 3.37 15.11
N GLY A 229 4.22 4.64 15.40
CA GLY A 229 3.36 5.43 16.26
C GLY A 229 1.97 5.62 15.67
N TYR A 230 1.81 5.45 14.38
CA TYR A 230 0.51 5.47 13.68
C TYR A 230 -0.33 4.22 13.95
N ASP A 231 0.27 3.11 14.38
CA ASP A 231 -0.48 1.90 14.70
C ASP A 231 -1.48 2.16 15.82
N ILE A 232 -2.73 1.77 15.62
CA ILE A 232 -3.75 1.90 16.68
C ILE A 232 -3.51 0.91 17.82
N SER A 233 -2.89 -0.23 17.51
CA SER A 233 -2.55 -1.30 18.45
C SER A 233 -1.15 -1.84 18.18
N PRO A 234 -0.06 -1.10 18.52
CA PRO A 234 1.31 -1.48 18.15
C PRO A 234 1.75 -2.82 18.75
N GLY A 235 1.20 -3.24 19.89
CA GLY A 235 1.40 -4.58 20.44
C GLY A 235 0.80 -5.67 19.55
N VAL A 236 -0.37 -5.44 18.98
CA VAL A 236 -0.99 -6.36 18.01
C VAL A 236 -0.17 -6.38 16.72
N THR A 237 0.33 -5.22 16.24
CA THR A 237 1.24 -5.17 15.08
C THR A 237 2.45 -6.10 15.26
N THR A 238 3.05 -6.17 16.46
CA THR A 238 4.18 -7.07 16.70
C THR A 238 3.79 -8.54 16.56
N GLU A 239 2.61 -8.94 17.02
CA GLU A 239 2.12 -10.32 16.90
C GLU A 239 1.71 -10.63 15.44
N ASP A 240 1.01 -9.71 14.77
CA ASP A 240 0.67 -9.85 13.35
C ASP A 240 1.94 -10.05 12.51
N LYS A 241 3.00 -9.26 12.73
CA LYS A 241 4.27 -9.40 12.03
C LYS A 241 4.89 -10.79 12.18
N LYS A 242 4.86 -11.38 13.38
CA LYS A 242 5.37 -12.75 13.59
C LYS A 242 4.62 -13.78 12.74
N VAL A 243 3.28 -13.67 12.73
CA VAL A 243 2.42 -14.57 11.95
C VAL A 243 2.66 -14.41 10.46
N PHE A 244 2.74 -13.16 9.98
CA PHE A 244 2.96 -12.87 8.56
C PHE A 244 4.36 -13.26 8.08
N LEU A 245 5.40 -12.96 8.84
CA LEU A 245 6.77 -13.30 8.45
C LEU A 245 7.00 -14.82 8.42
N ASP A 246 6.41 -15.56 9.37
CA ASP A 246 6.45 -17.05 9.34
C ASP A 246 5.68 -17.61 8.13
N PHE A 247 4.53 -17.04 7.82
CA PHE A 247 3.74 -17.40 6.63
C PHE A 247 4.52 -17.12 5.33
N ILE A 248 5.14 -15.95 5.21
CA ILE A 248 5.91 -15.51 4.03
C ILE A 248 7.14 -16.41 3.83
N GLU A 249 7.91 -16.68 4.89
CA GLU A 249 9.07 -17.57 4.84
C GLU A 249 8.67 -18.97 4.37
N LYS A 250 7.63 -19.56 4.98
CA LYS A 250 7.14 -20.89 4.63
C LYS A 250 6.62 -21.00 3.20
N LYS A 251 6.03 -19.95 2.68
CA LYS A 251 5.51 -19.89 1.31
C LYS A 251 6.55 -19.51 0.27
N GLY A 252 7.69 -18.95 0.70
CA GLY A 252 8.72 -18.43 -0.19
C GLY A 252 8.27 -17.18 -0.96
N LEU A 253 7.36 -16.38 -0.39
CA LEU A 253 6.86 -15.17 -1.04
C LEU A 253 7.87 -14.03 -0.95
N THR A 254 7.84 -13.15 -1.95
CA THR A 254 8.51 -11.86 -1.89
C THR A 254 7.60 -10.83 -1.24
N MET A 255 8.05 -10.21 -0.15
CA MET A 255 7.40 -9.04 0.43
C MET A 255 7.59 -7.83 -0.47
N ILE A 256 6.53 -7.08 -0.74
CA ILE A 256 6.60 -5.78 -1.39
C ILE A 256 6.33 -4.70 -0.35
N PHE A 257 7.29 -3.77 -0.18
CA PHE A 257 7.20 -2.64 0.74
C PHE A 257 6.59 -1.43 0.03
N GLU A 258 5.60 -0.80 0.63
CA GLU A 258 5.01 0.40 0.04
C GLU A 258 5.90 1.63 0.22
N HIS A 259 6.42 1.83 1.43
CA HIS A 259 7.03 3.09 1.83
C HIS A 259 8.57 3.08 1.84
N ASP A 260 9.22 1.96 1.52
CA ASP A 260 10.69 1.94 1.50
C ASP A 260 11.23 2.66 0.25
N PRO A 261 11.97 3.79 0.40
CA PRO A 261 12.47 4.55 -0.74
C PRO A 261 13.66 3.89 -1.45
N LEU A 262 14.27 2.86 -0.85
CA LEU A 262 15.48 2.21 -1.35
C LEU A 262 15.24 0.81 -1.90
N PHE A 263 14.29 0.09 -1.31
CA PHE A 263 14.00 -1.29 -1.67
C PHE A 263 12.51 -1.46 -1.96
N TYR A 264 12.19 -2.02 -3.14
CA TYR A 264 10.78 -2.32 -3.43
C TYR A 264 10.29 -3.58 -2.72
N GLY A 265 11.17 -4.45 -2.28
CA GLY A 265 10.79 -5.69 -1.62
C GLY A 265 11.97 -6.48 -1.06
N SER A 266 11.67 -7.61 -0.46
CA SER A 266 12.65 -8.56 0.06
C SER A 266 12.05 -9.95 0.24
N THR A 267 12.90 -10.98 0.20
CA THR A 267 12.57 -12.27 0.80
C THR A 267 12.71 -12.22 2.31
N VAL A 268 12.16 -13.22 3.01
CA VAL A 268 12.28 -13.35 4.47
C VAL A 268 13.18 -14.53 4.80
N ILE A 269 14.08 -14.33 5.74
CA ILE A 269 14.92 -15.41 6.34
C ILE A 269 14.96 -15.26 7.86
N LYS A 270 15.37 -16.32 8.54
CA LYS A 270 15.75 -16.25 9.96
C LYS A 270 17.28 -16.15 10.08
N ASN A 271 17.73 -15.22 10.92
CA ASN A 271 19.15 -15.11 11.26
C ASN A 271 19.58 -16.24 12.22
N VAL A 272 20.86 -16.26 12.59
CA VAL A 272 21.43 -17.26 13.49
C VAL A 272 20.81 -17.31 14.89
N ARG A 273 20.05 -16.28 15.26
CA ARG A 273 19.30 -16.22 16.54
C ARG A 273 17.84 -16.64 16.38
N GLY A 274 17.42 -17.05 15.16
CA GLY A 274 16.04 -17.37 14.86
C GLY A 274 15.12 -16.16 14.67
N GLU A 275 15.66 -14.94 14.59
CA GLU A 275 14.91 -13.71 14.39
C GLU A 275 14.68 -13.49 12.89
N PHE A 276 13.47 -13.03 12.52
CA PHE A 276 13.16 -12.67 11.14
C PHE A 276 13.96 -11.44 10.70
N THR A 277 14.45 -11.51 9.47
CA THR A 277 15.17 -10.42 8.81
C THR A 277 14.95 -10.47 7.31
N CYS A 278 15.25 -9.37 6.63
CA CYS A 278 15.32 -9.37 5.17
C CYS A 278 16.38 -10.35 4.70
N GLY A 279 16.02 -11.18 3.73
CA GLY A 279 16.95 -11.99 2.96
C GLY A 279 17.52 -11.19 1.80
N GLN A 280 17.18 -11.56 0.56
CA GLN A 280 17.55 -10.79 -0.62
C GLN A 280 16.69 -9.53 -0.71
N LYS A 281 17.30 -8.37 -0.48
CA LYS A 281 16.65 -7.07 -0.73
C LYS A 281 16.67 -6.75 -2.23
N LEU A 282 15.56 -6.21 -2.71
CA LEU A 282 15.32 -5.89 -4.10
C LEU A 282 15.33 -4.37 -4.26
N ASN A 283 16.32 -3.86 -4.97
CA ASN A 283 16.57 -2.42 -5.07
C ASN A 283 15.49 -1.71 -5.91
N TYR A 284 15.07 -0.55 -5.43
CA TYR A 284 14.36 0.43 -6.22
C TYR A 284 15.20 0.85 -7.45
N THR A 285 14.50 1.18 -8.53
CA THR A 285 15.10 1.81 -9.72
C THR A 285 14.54 3.20 -9.87
N ASP A 286 15.34 4.14 -10.35
CA ASP A 286 14.93 5.54 -10.58
C ASP A 286 13.99 5.69 -11.79
N LYS A 287 12.85 4.99 -11.72
CA LYS A 287 11.76 4.97 -12.71
C LYS A 287 10.43 4.93 -12.02
N THR A 288 9.46 5.63 -12.55
CA THR A 288 8.09 5.64 -12.04
C THR A 288 7.38 4.28 -12.21
N ALA A 289 7.73 3.52 -13.27
CA ALA A 289 7.23 2.16 -13.49
C ALA A 289 8.34 1.23 -13.94
N TYR A 290 8.48 0.07 -13.31
CA TYR A 290 9.48 -0.94 -13.70
C TYR A 290 9.01 -2.36 -13.35
N SER A 291 9.48 -3.33 -14.17
CA SER A 291 9.21 -4.75 -13.92
C SER A 291 9.94 -5.23 -12.67
N ILE A 292 9.21 -5.98 -11.83
CA ILE A 292 9.72 -6.66 -10.63
C ILE A 292 9.41 -8.15 -10.77
N LEU A 293 10.34 -9.05 -10.58
CA LEU A 293 10.21 -10.52 -10.75
C LEU A 293 10.11 -11.01 -12.20
#